data_e1065e8a55fb8a2b2661a975a0df3ce9
#
_entry.id   e1065e8a55fb8a2b2661a975a0df3ce9
#
_cell.length_a   1.000
_cell.length_b   1.000
_cell.length_c   1.000
_cell.angle_alpha   90.00
_cell.angle_beta   90.00
_cell.angle_gamma   90.00
#
_symmetry.space_group_name_H-M   'P 1'
#
loop_
_entity.id
_entity.type
_entity.pdbx_description
1 polymer ?
#
loop_
_entity_poly.entity_id
_entity_poly.type
_entity_poly.pdbx_seq_one_letter_code
_entity_poly.pdbx_strand_id
1 'polypeptide(L)'
;MPKITRDQVRVPADVMPESREEYIDNYLKATRGTGRLMLFACDQKIEHLNKDFYGEGIDIADAEPEHLFKIGDQGVCGVLAGQRGLIAQYAADYPNINYLVKMNSKTNLVKTAQEDP
;
A
#
# COMPACT_ATOMS: atom_id res chain seq x y z
N MET A 1 -20.41 5.81 -6.86
CA MET A 1 -20.54 5.42 -5.46
C MET A 1 -20.94 6.62 -4.61
N PRO A 2 -21.89 6.46 -3.68
CA PRO A 2 -22.26 7.56 -2.81
C PRO A 2 -21.09 7.95 -1.90
N LYS A 3 -20.96 9.24 -1.68
CA LYS A 3 -19.94 9.80 -0.80
C LYS A 3 -20.46 9.80 0.65
N ILE A 4 -19.54 9.69 1.58
CA ILE A 4 -19.84 9.85 3.00
C ILE A 4 -19.33 11.21 3.49
N THR A 5 -19.89 11.69 4.61
CA THR A 5 -19.47 12.95 5.22
C THR A 5 -18.45 12.71 6.32
N ARG A 6 -17.77 13.77 6.75
CA ARG A 6 -16.74 13.67 7.80
C ARG A 6 -17.29 13.12 9.11
N ASP A 7 -18.50 13.48 9.47
CA ASP A 7 -19.11 13.02 10.71
C ASP A 7 -19.57 11.56 10.66
N GLN A 8 -19.61 10.97 9.47
CA GLN A 8 -19.89 9.54 9.31
C GLN A 8 -18.63 8.66 9.47
N VAL A 9 -17.45 9.28 9.53
CA VAL A 9 -16.21 8.54 9.75
C VAL A 9 -16.10 8.17 11.23
N ARG A 10 -16.03 6.86 11.49
CA ARG A 10 -15.88 6.38 12.86
C ARG A 10 -14.41 6.38 13.25
N VAL A 11 -14.06 7.25 14.18
CA VAL A 11 -12.68 7.35 14.68
C VAL A 11 -12.51 6.40 15.86
N PRO A 12 -11.52 5.48 15.81
CA PRO A 12 -11.25 4.59 16.94
C PRO A 12 -10.92 5.36 18.22
N ALA A 13 -11.28 4.76 19.35
CA ALA A 13 -11.11 5.43 20.65
C ALA A 13 -9.63 5.67 21.04
N ASP A 14 -8.72 4.88 20.47
CA ASP A 14 -7.28 5.00 20.74
C ASP A 14 -6.58 6.06 19.88
N VAL A 15 -7.31 6.70 18.97
CA VAL A 15 -6.77 7.84 18.23
C VAL A 15 -6.76 9.05 19.16
N MET A 16 -5.60 9.67 19.32
CA MET A 16 -5.46 10.81 20.20
C MET A 16 -6.29 12.00 19.71
N PRO A 17 -6.84 12.83 20.62
CA PRO A 17 -7.70 13.94 20.20
C PRO A 17 -7.08 14.86 19.17
N GLU A 18 -5.79 15.16 19.29
CA GLU A 18 -5.07 16.02 18.35
C GLU A 18 -4.87 15.39 16.97
N SER A 19 -5.06 14.08 16.85
CA SER A 19 -4.91 13.35 15.59
C SER A 19 -6.23 12.97 14.92
N ARG A 20 -7.37 13.31 15.54
CA ARG A 20 -8.68 12.90 15.02
C ARG A 20 -8.98 13.48 13.63
N GLU A 21 -8.68 14.75 13.42
CA GLU A 21 -8.94 15.40 12.14
C GLU A 21 -8.05 14.80 11.03
N GLU A 22 -6.79 14.53 11.34
CA GLU A 22 -5.89 13.87 10.41
C GLU A 22 -6.36 12.46 10.07
N TYR A 23 -6.86 11.73 11.06
CA TYR A 23 -7.43 10.39 10.82
C TYR A 23 -8.59 10.47 9.84
N ILE A 24 -9.52 11.40 10.05
CA ILE A 24 -10.68 11.57 9.18
C ILE A 24 -10.24 11.94 7.76
N ASP A 25 -9.29 12.87 7.64
CA ASP A 25 -8.75 13.27 6.33
C ASP A 25 -8.14 12.08 5.59
N ASN A 26 -7.33 11.30 6.28
CA ASN A 26 -6.66 10.15 5.69
C ASN A 26 -7.67 9.05 5.30
N TYR A 27 -8.68 8.84 6.13
CA TYR A 27 -9.73 7.86 5.85
C TYR A 27 -10.50 8.24 4.58
N LEU A 28 -10.92 9.50 4.49
CA LEU A 28 -11.67 9.96 3.31
C LEU A 28 -10.81 9.94 2.05
N LYS A 29 -9.54 10.29 2.18
CA LYS A 29 -8.61 10.27 1.07
C LYS A 29 -8.37 8.85 0.57
N ALA A 30 -8.10 7.90 1.48
CA ALA A 30 -7.83 6.52 1.13
C ALA A 30 -9.04 5.82 0.50
N THR A 31 -10.23 6.16 0.98
CA THR A 31 -11.49 5.57 0.47
C THR A 31 -12.11 6.37 -0.66
N ARG A 32 -11.46 7.45 -1.10
CA ARG A 32 -11.98 8.39 -2.10
C ARG A 32 -13.35 8.94 -1.73
N GLY A 33 -13.58 9.12 -0.44
CA GLY A 33 -14.83 9.66 0.11
C GLY A 33 -15.98 8.67 0.15
N THR A 34 -15.77 7.39 -0.13
CA THR A 34 -16.84 6.39 -0.23
C THR A 34 -16.98 5.53 1.03
N GLY A 35 -15.98 5.52 1.90
CA GLY A 35 -15.92 4.58 3.02
C GLY A 35 -15.51 3.16 2.62
N ARG A 36 -15.14 2.94 1.36
CA ARG A 36 -14.69 1.65 0.85
C ARG A 36 -13.27 1.77 0.32
N LEU A 37 -12.42 0.81 0.69
CA LEU A 37 -11.01 0.84 0.34
C LEU A 37 -10.72 -0.08 -0.83
N MET A 38 -10.08 0.47 -1.87
CA MET A 38 -9.43 -0.30 -2.91
C MET A 38 -7.92 -0.23 -2.65
N LEU A 39 -7.34 -1.33 -2.21
CA LEU A 39 -5.94 -1.40 -1.82
C LEU A 39 -5.15 -2.12 -2.91
N PHE A 40 -4.06 -1.49 -3.35
CA PHE A 40 -3.11 -2.10 -4.26
C PHE A 40 -1.91 -2.59 -3.46
N ALA A 41 -1.78 -3.90 -3.29
CA ALA A 41 -0.72 -4.49 -2.49
C ALA A 41 0.55 -4.63 -3.31
N CYS A 42 1.64 -4.02 -2.84
CA CYS A 42 2.93 -3.99 -3.53
C CYS A 42 4.06 -4.59 -2.69
N ASP A 43 3.73 -5.47 -1.78
CA ASP A 43 4.69 -6.10 -0.87
C ASP A 43 5.16 -7.49 -1.31
N GLN A 44 4.58 -8.05 -2.38
CA GLN A 44 4.85 -9.41 -2.81
C GLN A 44 6.28 -9.66 -3.23
N LYS A 45 6.92 -8.65 -3.83
CA LYS A 45 8.29 -8.79 -4.35
C LYS A 45 9.29 -9.16 -3.26
N ILE A 46 9.07 -8.70 -2.05
CA ILE A 46 9.92 -9.02 -0.90
C ILE A 46 9.42 -10.27 -0.19
N GLU A 47 8.10 -10.45 -0.09
CA GLU A 47 7.51 -11.56 0.66
C GLU A 47 7.49 -12.88 -0.12
N HIS A 48 7.53 -12.83 -1.44
CA HIS A 48 7.45 -14.00 -2.30
C HIS A 48 8.72 -14.17 -3.13
N LEU A 49 8.87 -15.35 -3.71
CA LEU A 49 10.04 -15.66 -4.52
C LEU A 49 10.05 -14.83 -5.80
N ASN A 50 11.25 -14.36 -6.19
CA ASN A 50 11.41 -13.57 -7.41
C ASN A 50 10.88 -14.26 -8.65
N LYS A 51 11.00 -15.60 -8.72
CA LYS A 51 10.52 -16.36 -9.87
C LYS A 51 9.05 -16.18 -10.16
N ASP A 52 8.27 -15.74 -9.18
CA ASP A 52 6.84 -15.46 -9.37
C ASP A 52 6.59 -14.25 -10.27
N PHE A 53 7.62 -13.45 -10.51
CA PHE A 53 7.54 -12.22 -11.30
C PHE A 53 8.21 -12.34 -12.67
N TYR A 54 8.67 -13.53 -13.02
CA TYR A 54 9.30 -13.82 -14.30
C TYR A 54 8.59 -14.98 -14.97
N GLY A 55 8.61 -14.99 -16.29
CA GLY A 55 8.08 -16.09 -17.05
C GLY A 55 7.48 -15.68 -18.37
N GLU A 56 7.08 -16.68 -19.14
CA GLU A 56 6.42 -16.48 -20.41
C GLU A 56 5.06 -15.80 -20.18
N GLY A 57 4.77 -14.75 -20.92
CA GLY A 57 3.54 -13.98 -20.77
C GLY A 57 3.57 -12.93 -19.67
N ILE A 58 4.66 -12.84 -18.92
CA ILE A 58 4.83 -11.83 -17.88
C ILE A 58 5.77 -10.75 -18.40
N ASP A 59 5.32 -9.49 -18.32
CA ASP A 59 6.15 -8.36 -18.73
C ASP A 59 7.39 -8.30 -17.82
N ILE A 60 8.57 -8.12 -18.42
CA ILE A 60 9.81 -8.02 -17.66
C ILE A 60 9.79 -6.86 -16.67
N ALA A 61 9.02 -5.80 -16.95
CA ALA A 61 8.86 -4.68 -16.05
C ALA A 61 8.21 -5.07 -14.72
N ASP A 62 7.47 -6.18 -14.67
CA ASP A 62 6.84 -6.64 -13.43
C ASP A 62 7.88 -7.05 -12.37
N ALA A 63 9.12 -7.29 -12.76
CA ALA A 63 10.21 -7.58 -11.83
C ALA A 63 10.80 -6.30 -11.22
N GLU A 64 10.48 -5.13 -11.74
CA GLU A 64 11.02 -3.85 -11.26
C GLU A 64 10.08 -3.23 -10.23
N PRO A 65 10.57 -2.94 -9.01
CA PRO A 65 9.70 -2.36 -7.96
C PRO A 65 9.06 -1.04 -8.37
N GLU A 66 9.76 -0.18 -9.09
CA GLU A 66 9.22 1.11 -9.50
C GLU A 66 7.99 0.97 -10.41
N HIS A 67 7.90 -0.13 -11.15
CA HIS A 67 6.75 -0.38 -12.03
C HIS A 67 5.44 -0.39 -11.26
N LEU A 68 5.45 -0.89 -10.02
CA LEU A 68 4.27 -0.90 -9.15
C LEU A 68 3.80 0.51 -8.83
N PHE A 69 4.72 1.44 -8.63
CA PHE A 69 4.39 2.85 -8.38
C PHE A 69 3.79 3.51 -9.63
N LYS A 70 4.29 3.17 -10.80
CA LYS A 70 3.72 3.67 -12.06
C LYS A 70 2.28 3.19 -12.24
N ILE A 71 2.01 1.92 -11.94
CA ILE A 71 0.67 1.37 -11.99
C ILE A 71 -0.23 2.06 -10.98
N GLY A 72 0.25 2.22 -9.73
CA GLY A 72 -0.51 2.88 -8.67
C GLY A 72 -0.87 4.32 -8.99
N ASP A 73 0.05 5.04 -9.64
CA ASP A 73 -0.16 6.44 -10.03
C ASP A 73 -1.26 6.58 -11.09
N GLN A 74 -1.38 5.60 -11.97
CA GLN A 74 -2.37 5.60 -13.05
C GLN A 74 -3.68 4.90 -12.66
N GLY A 75 -3.65 4.11 -11.59
CA GLY A 75 -4.78 3.32 -11.18
C GLY A 75 -5.82 4.10 -10.38
N VAL A 76 -6.94 3.44 -10.13
CA VAL A 76 -8.05 4.01 -9.36
C VAL A 76 -8.08 3.46 -7.93
N CYS A 77 -6.95 2.98 -7.42
CA CYS A 77 -6.87 2.50 -6.05
C CYS A 77 -6.86 3.66 -5.04
N GLY A 78 -7.31 3.39 -3.84
CA GLY A 78 -7.29 4.37 -2.76
C GLY A 78 -5.91 4.49 -2.13
N VAL A 79 -5.23 3.36 -1.92
CA VAL A 79 -3.88 3.33 -1.34
C VAL A 79 -3.01 2.30 -2.04
N LEU A 80 -1.70 2.56 -2.02
CA LEU A 80 -0.67 1.60 -2.41
C LEU A 80 0.03 1.14 -1.13
N ALA A 81 -0.02 -0.15 -0.86
CA ALA A 81 0.56 -0.74 0.33
C ALA A 81 1.92 -1.34 0.00
N GLY A 82 2.94 -0.98 0.76
CA GLY A 82 4.28 -1.50 0.55
C GLY A 82 5.17 -1.34 1.76
N GLN A 83 6.37 -1.88 1.66
CA GLN A 83 7.36 -1.77 2.71
C GLN A 83 7.93 -0.35 2.77
N ARG A 84 8.37 0.02 3.95
CA ARG A 84 8.88 1.36 4.22
C ARG A 84 10.02 1.77 3.28
N GLY A 85 10.96 0.86 3.00
CA GLY A 85 12.12 1.18 2.18
C GLY A 85 11.76 1.54 0.74
N LEU A 86 10.85 0.79 0.13
CA LEU A 86 10.40 1.08 -1.23
C LEU A 86 9.62 2.38 -1.30
N ILE A 87 8.72 2.61 -0.33
CA ILE A 87 7.96 3.86 -0.28
C ILE A 87 8.90 5.04 -0.10
N ALA A 88 9.89 4.93 0.79
CA ALA A 88 10.87 5.99 1.01
C ALA A 88 11.67 6.31 -0.27
N GLN A 89 11.93 5.30 -1.09
CA GLN A 89 12.71 5.48 -2.31
C GLN A 89 11.92 6.19 -3.41
N TYR A 90 10.63 5.88 -3.55
CA TYR A 90 9.85 6.31 -4.72
C TYR A 90 8.74 7.31 -4.43
N ALA A 91 8.34 7.50 -3.18
CA ALA A 91 7.15 8.30 -2.87
C ALA A 91 7.25 9.75 -3.36
N ALA A 92 8.45 10.33 -3.32
CA ALA A 92 8.65 11.70 -3.78
C ALA A 92 8.41 11.86 -5.28
N ASP A 93 8.65 10.81 -6.06
CA ASP A 93 8.44 10.80 -7.50
C ASP A 93 6.99 10.55 -7.88
N TYR A 94 6.17 10.06 -6.95
CA TYR A 94 4.76 9.74 -7.16
C TYR A 94 3.90 10.35 -6.06
N PRO A 95 3.83 11.68 -5.98
CA PRO A 95 3.18 12.37 -4.85
C PRO A 95 1.66 12.25 -4.84
N ASN A 96 1.04 11.82 -5.93
CA ASN A 96 -0.42 11.70 -6.01
C ASN A 96 -0.94 10.37 -5.48
N ILE A 97 -0.05 9.44 -5.14
CA ILE A 97 -0.43 8.17 -4.55
C ILE A 97 -0.60 8.34 -3.03
N ASN A 98 -1.65 7.74 -2.47
CA ASN A 98 -1.79 7.60 -1.03
C ASN A 98 -1.11 6.31 -0.60
N TYR A 99 -0.21 6.38 0.37
CA TYR A 99 0.60 5.25 0.77
C TYR A 99 0.12 4.63 2.08
N LEU A 100 0.20 3.30 2.14
CA LEU A 100 0.01 2.54 3.37
C LEU A 100 1.30 1.78 3.63
N VAL A 101 1.97 2.10 4.73
CA VAL A 101 3.26 1.51 5.07
C VAL A 101 3.05 0.21 5.83
N LYS A 102 3.59 -0.88 5.31
CA LYS A 102 3.57 -2.16 6.01
C LYS A 102 4.72 -2.18 7.02
N MET A 103 4.37 -2.31 8.28
CA MET A 103 5.34 -2.23 9.37
C MET A 103 6.02 -3.56 9.67
N ASN A 104 5.40 -4.67 9.31
CA ASN A 104 5.98 -5.99 9.48
C ASN A 104 5.90 -6.75 8.16
N SER A 105 6.85 -7.66 7.95
CA SER A 105 6.91 -8.36 6.68
C SER A 105 7.60 -9.70 6.87
N LYS A 106 7.23 -10.67 6.06
CA LYS A 106 7.95 -11.93 5.93
C LYS A 106 8.55 -12.00 4.53
N THR A 107 9.45 -12.93 4.31
CA THR A 107 10.00 -13.18 2.98
C THR A 107 10.18 -14.67 2.74
N ASN A 108 9.93 -15.10 1.50
CA ASN A 108 10.23 -16.45 1.03
C ASN A 108 11.61 -16.52 0.35
N LEU A 109 12.33 -15.40 0.32
CA LEU A 109 13.64 -15.33 -0.32
C LEU A 109 14.75 -15.95 0.53
N VAL A 110 14.54 -16.02 1.85
CA VAL A 110 15.49 -16.59 2.80
C VAL A 110 14.83 -17.79 3.46
N LYS A 111 15.52 -18.92 3.42
CA LYS A 111 14.94 -20.21 3.86
C LYS A 111 15.05 -20.48 5.34
N THR A 112 15.92 -20.06 6.09
CA THR A 112 16.26 -20.74 7.32
C THR A 112 15.75 -20.09 8.58
N ALA A 113 15.99 -18.82 8.77
CA ALA A 113 15.70 -18.19 10.06
C ALA A 113 14.20 -18.03 10.33
N GLN A 114 13.38 -18.12 9.31
CA GLN A 114 11.92 -17.97 9.44
C GLN A 114 11.18 -19.29 9.44
N GLU A 115 11.80 -20.34 8.95
CA GLU A 115 11.20 -21.68 8.90
C GLU A 115 11.51 -22.48 10.16
N ASP A 116 12.54 -22.13 10.88
CA ASP A 116 12.93 -22.74 12.14
C ASP A 116 12.66 -21.75 13.29
N PRO A 117 11.59 -21.95 14.01
CA PRO A 117 11.28 -21.13 15.17
C PRO A 117 12.25 -21.38 16.33
#